data_5ea44066b3135d3f1465ad8c63e0ba41
#
_entry.id   5ea44066b3135d3f1465ad8c63e0ba41
#
_cell.length_a   1.000
_cell.length_b   1.000
_cell.length_c   1.000
_cell.angle_alpha   90.00
_cell.angle_beta   90.00
_cell.angle_gamma   90.00
#
_symmetry.space_group_name_H-M   'P 1'
#
loop_
_entity.id
_entity.type
_entity.pdbx_description
1 polymer ?
#
loop_
_entity_poly.entity_id
_entity_poly.type
_entity_poly.pdbx_seq_one_letter_code
_entity_poly.pdbx_strand_id
1 'polypeptide(L)'
;PMRLLLVEDDSSLAEGILTSLKGEGYTLDWLQDGASALHALSSEPFDLAILDLGLPRMDGLQVLRELRDRHQAVPVLVLTARDGVQDRIAGLDAGADDYLIKPFDSAELKARIRALLRRSAGRAEPLIQLRGVTLDPQRQQVSFEGRNVNLSRKEFILLHELMAQPDRVLTRDRLEQALYGWNEEVDSNTLEVHIHHLRRKLFSGLIRTLRGVGYMIERDA
;
A
#
# COMPACT_ATOMS: atom_id res chain seq x y z
N PRO A 1 -3.08 5.29 -4.97
CA PRO A 1 -3.03 3.88 -5.26
C PRO A 1 -2.62 3.09 -4.06
N MET A 2 -3.24 1.95 -3.96
CA MET A 2 -3.09 1.05 -2.84
C MET A 2 -1.86 0.17 -3.05
N ARG A 3 -1.07 0.00 -2.01
CA ARG A 3 0.10 -0.88 -2.00
C ARG A 3 -0.30 -2.22 -1.37
N LEU A 4 -0.18 -3.28 -2.14
CA LEU A 4 -0.53 -4.63 -1.72
C LEU A 4 0.72 -5.50 -1.58
N LEU A 5 0.77 -6.32 -0.55
CA LEU A 5 1.78 -7.36 -0.39
C LEU A 5 1.16 -8.73 -0.67
N LEU A 6 1.73 -9.47 -1.61
CA LEU A 6 1.43 -10.89 -1.82
C LEU A 6 2.47 -11.74 -1.11
N VAL A 7 2.02 -12.68 -0.30
CA VAL A 7 2.86 -13.66 0.39
C VAL A 7 2.45 -15.06 -0.05
N GLU A 8 3.23 -15.64 -0.96
CA GLU A 8 2.97 -16.94 -1.60
C GLU A 8 4.28 -17.57 -2.03
N ASP A 9 4.51 -18.81 -1.66
CA ASP A 9 5.73 -19.56 -2.01
C ASP A 9 5.65 -20.29 -3.36
N ASP A 10 4.46 -20.56 -3.87
CA ASP A 10 4.26 -21.08 -5.22
C ASP A 10 4.44 -19.97 -6.27
N SER A 11 5.55 -20.03 -7.00
CA SER A 11 5.90 -19.02 -8.01
C SER A 11 4.88 -18.93 -9.15
N SER A 12 4.36 -20.05 -9.62
CA SER A 12 3.35 -20.07 -10.69
C SER A 12 2.05 -19.38 -10.27
N LEU A 13 1.58 -19.68 -9.09
CA LEU A 13 0.37 -19.06 -8.54
C LEU A 13 0.60 -17.58 -8.28
N ALA A 14 1.73 -17.23 -7.69
CA ALA A 14 2.09 -15.83 -7.42
C ALA A 14 2.14 -15.00 -8.70
N GLU A 15 2.80 -15.48 -9.75
CA GLU A 15 2.88 -14.81 -11.05
C GLU A 15 1.48 -14.62 -11.67
N GLY A 16 0.62 -15.62 -11.58
CA GLY A 16 -0.76 -15.53 -12.04
C GLY A 16 -1.55 -14.45 -11.30
N ILE A 17 -1.43 -14.39 -9.99
CA ILE A 17 -2.07 -13.37 -9.15
C ILE A 17 -1.53 -11.97 -9.49
N LEU A 18 -0.22 -11.81 -9.53
CA LEU A 18 0.42 -10.52 -9.87
C LEU A 18 0.00 -10.02 -11.25
N THR A 19 -0.03 -10.91 -12.24
CA THR A 19 -0.48 -10.59 -13.60
C THR A 19 -1.94 -10.14 -13.61
N SER A 20 -2.82 -10.84 -12.91
CA SER A 20 -4.24 -10.50 -12.86
C SER A 20 -4.51 -9.17 -12.14
N LEU A 21 -3.70 -8.82 -11.14
CA LEU A 21 -3.85 -7.57 -10.38
C LEU A 21 -3.13 -6.37 -11.02
N LYS A 22 -2.20 -6.60 -11.94
CA LYS A 22 -1.40 -5.55 -12.56
C LYS A 22 -2.24 -4.49 -13.28
N GLY A 23 -3.34 -4.91 -13.90
CA GLY A 23 -4.28 -4.01 -14.59
C GLY A 23 -5.21 -3.21 -13.67
N GLU A 24 -5.30 -3.57 -12.40
CA GLU A 24 -6.22 -2.95 -11.43
C GLU A 24 -5.66 -1.68 -10.78
N GLY A 25 -4.43 -1.38 -11.08
CA GLY A 25 -3.84 -0.13 -10.62
C GLY A 25 -3.22 -0.17 -9.24
N TYR A 26 -2.91 -1.32 -8.69
CA TYR A 26 -2.19 -1.47 -7.41
C TYR A 26 -0.67 -1.41 -7.59
N THR A 27 0.03 -0.97 -6.54
CA THR A 27 1.47 -1.22 -6.39
C THR A 27 1.62 -2.57 -5.69
N LEU A 28 2.32 -3.52 -6.31
CA LEU A 28 2.38 -4.91 -5.86
C LEU A 28 3.80 -5.29 -5.47
N ASP A 29 3.96 -5.84 -4.28
CA ASP A 29 5.18 -6.49 -3.81
C ASP A 29 4.90 -7.96 -3.51
N TRP A 30 5.91 -8.82 -3.65
CA TRP A 30 5.79 -10.25 -3.47
C TRP A 30 6.91 -10.79 -2.59
N LEU A 31 6.52 -11.59 -1.58
CA LEU A 31 7.41 -12.35 -0.71
C LEU A 31 7.02 -13.83 -0.70
N GLN A 32 7.97 -14.70 -0.39
CA GLN A 32 7.80 -16.15 -0.48
C GLN A 32 7.79 -16.86 0.88
N ASP A 33 8.02 -16.15 1.97
CA ASP A 33 8.07 -16.74 3.31
C ASP A 33 7.42 -15.86 4.38
N GLY A 34 6.98 -16.52 5.46
CA GLY A 34 6.25 -15.84 6.54
C GLY A 34 7.12 -14.89 7.38
N ALA A 35 8.38 -15.21 7.61
CA ALA A 35 9.26 -14.37 8.43
C ALA A 35 9.54 -13.03 7.75
N SER A 36 9.85 -13.06 6.47
CA SER A 36 10.03 -11.85 5.66
C SER A 36 8.74 -11.02 5.58
N ALA A 37 7.59 -11.68 5.45
CA ALA A 37 6.29 -11.03 5.42
C ALA A 37 5.98 -10.30 6.74
N LEU A 38 6.22 -10.95 7.87
CA LEU A 38 6.02 -10.33 9.19
C LEU A 38 6.91 -9.10 9.36
N HIS A 39 8.16 -9.19 8.96
CA HIS A 39 9.08 -8.06 9.00
C HIS A 39 8.60 -6.89 8.13
N ALA A 40 8.24 -7.16 6.88
CA ALA A 40 7.77 -6.14 5.95
C ALA A 40 6.48 -5.46 6.43
N LEU A 41 5.48 -6.24 6.85
CA LEU A 41 4.20 -5.73 7.33
C LEU A 41 4.30 -4.97 8.66
N SER A 42 5.35 -5.23 9.44
CA SER A 42 5.62 -4.52 10.70
C SER A 42 6.40 -3.22 10.50
N SER A 43 7.17 -3.10 9.42
CA SER A 43 8.11 -2.00 9.21
C SER A 43 7.70 -1.02 8.10
N GLU A 44 6.83 -1.42 7.19
CA GLU A 44 6.40 -0.62 6.04
C GLU A 44 4.87 -0.53 5.95
N PRO A 45 4.32 0.58 5.42
CA PRO A 45 2.89 0.71 5.24
C PRO A 45 2.41 -0.06 4.01
N PHE A 46 1.48 -0.98 4.23
CA PHE A 46 0.71 -1.66 3.19
C PHE A 46 -0.77 -1.42 3.42
N ASP A 47 -1.54 -1.35 2.33
CA ASP A 47 -2.98 -1.17 2.40
C ASP A 47 -3.74 -2.49 2.54
N LEU A 48 -3.14 -3.59 2.09
CA LEU A 48 -3.68 -4.94 2.21
C LEU A 48 -2.57 -5.97 2.02
N ALA A 49 -2.66 -7.07 2.75
CA ALA A 49 -1.84 -8.26 2.55
C ALA A 49 -2.68 -9.42 2.04
N ILE A 50 -2.19 -10.13 1.04
CA ILE A 50 -2.73 -11.40 0.55
C ILE A 50 -1.77 -12.48 1.05
N LEU A 51 -2.23 -13.35 1.93
CA LEU A 51 -1.39 -14.24 2.71
C LEU A 51 -1.80 -15.71 2.52
N ASP A 52 -0.90 -16.51 1.97
CA ASP A 52 -1.04 -17.98 2.02
C ASP A 52 -0.72 -18.52 3.42
N LEU A 53 -1.42 -19.54 3.87
CA LEU A 53 -1.17 -20.15 5.17
C LEU A 53 -0.01 -21.15 5.15
N GLY A 54 0.19 -21.87 4.06
CA GLY A 54 1.22 -22.91 3.93
C GLY A 54 2.60 -22.39 3.57
N LEU A 55 3.14 -21.42 4.31
CA LEU A 55 4.41 -20.74 4.01
C LEU A 55 5.60 -21.45 4.67
N PRO A 56 6.80 -21.40 4.02
CA PRO A 56 8.04 -21.79 4.68
C PRO A 56 8.48 -20.75 5.72
N ARG A 57 9.36 -21.17 6.62
CA ARG A 57 10.00 -20.38 7.68
C ARG A 57 9.08 -19.90 8.80
N MET A 58 7.84 -19.52 8.49
CA MET A 58 6.81 -19.19 9.46
C MET A 58 5.45 -19.42 8.84
N ASP A 59 4.60 -20.21 9.51
CA ASP A 59 3.23 -20.48 9.06
C ASP A 59 2.42 -19.18 8.97
N GLY A 60 1.55 -19.08 7.97
CA GLY A 60 0.73 -17.89 7.75
C GLY A 60 -0.19 -17.53 8.91
N LEU A 61 -0.73 -18.52 9.64
CA LEU A 61 -1.52 -18.27 10.86
C LEU A 61 -0.67 -17.61 11.95
N GLN A 62 0.57 -18.06 12.11
CA GLN A 62 1.50 -17.47 13.06
C GLN A 62 1.84 -16.03 12.68
N VAL A 63 2.11 -15.76 11.40
CA VAL A 63 2.32 -14.40 10.88
C VAL A 63 1.14 -13.50 11.25
N LEU A 64 -0.06 -13.97 11.00
CA LEU A 64 -1.29 -13.22 11.26
C LEU A 64 -1.48 -12.91 12.76
N ARG A 65 -1.29 -13.90 13.61
CA ARG A 65 -1.35 -13.72 15.07
C ARG A 65 -0.33 -12.69 15.56
N GLU A 66 0.92 -12.81 15.12
CA GLU A 66 1.97 -11.88 15.52
C GLU A 66 1.74 -10.46 15.00
N LEU A 67 1.19 -10.30 13.80
CA LEU A 67 0.77 -8.99 13.31
C LEU A 67 -0.27 -8.35 14.22
N ARG A 68 -1.29 -9.11 14.62
CA ARG A 68 -2.34 -8.59 15.50
C ARG A 68 -1.83 -8.31 16.92
N ASP A 69 -0.95 -9.15 17.44
CA ASP A 69 -0.29 -8.92 18.75
C ASP A 69 0.57 -7.64 18.73
N ARG A 70 1.14 -7.29 17.59
CA ARG A 70 1.87 -6.03 17.39
C ARG A 70 0.97 -4.83 17.05
N HIS A 71 -0.35 -4.99 17.17
CA HIS A 71 -1.35 -3.97 16.82
C HIS A 71 -1.27 -3.48 15.37
N GLN A 72 -0.80 -4.32 14.47
CA GLN A 72 -0.81 -4.03 13.03
C GLN A 72 -2.21 -4.32 12.48
N ALA A 73 -2.91 -3.28 12.07
CA ALA A 73 -4.31 -3.35 11.63
C ALA A 73 -4.46 -3.53 10.11
N VAL A 74 -3.39 -3.84 9.39
CA VAL A 74 -3.44 -4.05 7.94
C VAL A 74 -4.49 -5.11 7.60
N PRO A 75 -5.40 -4.86 6.64
CA PRO A 75 -6.35 -5.87 6.17
C PRO A 75 -5.61 -7.07 5.58
N VAL A 76 -6.02 -8.28 5.98
CA VAL A 76 -5.43 -9.52 5.51
C VAL A 76 -6.48 -10.40 4.85
N LEU A 77 -6.28 -10.71 3.57
CA LEU A 77 -6.99 -11.73 2.82
C LEU A 77 -6.16 -13.01 2.82
N VAL A 78 -6.69 -14.05 3.44
CA VAL A 78 -6.03 -15.37 3.48
C VAL A 78 -6.36 -16.16 2.23
N LEU A 79 -5.34 -16.67 1.53
CA LEU A 79 -5.46 -17.65 0.45
C LEU A 79 -4.99 -19.01 0.94
N THR A 80 -5.77 -20.05 0.75
CA THR A 80 -5.38 -21.37 1.22
C THR A 80 -6.15 -22.50 0.55
N ALA A 81 -5.51 -23.69 0.44
CA ALA A 81 -6.17 -24.93 0.06
C ALA A 81 -6.93 -25.60 1.23
N ARG A 82 -6.80 -25.05 2.44
CA ARG A 82 -7.47 -25.56 3.64
C ARG A 82 -8.93 -25.12 3.64
N ASP A 83 -9.83 -25.99 3.24
CA ASP A 83 -11.27 -25.70 3.04
C ASP A 83 -12.16 -26.14 4.22
N GLY A 84 -11.60 -26.79 5.24
CA GLY A 84 -12.33 -27.20 6.43
C GLY A 84 -12.91 -26.04 7.21
N VAL A 85 -14.10 -26.22 7.79
CA VAL A 85 -14.76 -25.21 8.62
C VAL A 85 -13.86 -24.78 9.78
N GLN A 86 -13.15 -25.74 10.40
CA GLN A 86 -12.23 -25.47 11.50
C GLN A 86 -11.04 -24.61 11.06
N ASP A 87 -10.50 -24.84 9.87
CA ASP A 87 -9.40 -24.04 9.33
C ASP A 87 -9.83 -22.61 9.04
N ARG A 88 -11.05 -22.43 8.51
CA ARG A 88 -11.61 -21.08 8.29
C ARG A 88 -11.85 -20.34 9.61
N ILE A 89 -12.39 -21.03 10.61
CA ILE A 89 -12.58 -20.45 11.95
C ILE A 89 -11.23 -20.04 12.53
N ALA A 90 -10.21 -20.91 12.46
CA ALA A 90 -8.88 -20.60 12.95
C ALA A 90 -8.26 -19.36 12.25
N GLY A 91 -8.44 -19.23 10.96
CA GLY A 91 -7.98 -18.07 10.20
C GLY A 91 -8.67 -16.77 10.63
N LEU A 92 -9.98 -16.79 10.75
CA LEU A 92 -10.77 -15.63 11.18
C LEU A 92 -10.46 -15.24 12.64
N ASP A 93 -10.37 -16.24 13.53
CA ASP A 93 -10.04 -16.02 14.94
C ASP A 93 -8.60 -15.49 15.12
N ALA A 94 -7.68 -15.86 14.22
CA ALA A 94 -6.33 -15.34 14.20
C ALA A 94 -6.27 -13.87 13.72
N GLY A 95 -7.36 -13.35 13.17
CA GLY A 95 -7.51 -11.95 12.78
C GLY A 95 -7.51 -11.70 11.26
N ALA A 96 -7.79 -12.72 10.44
CA ALA A 96 -8.03 -12.54 9.00
C ALA A 96 -9.32 -11.74 8.77
N ASP A 97 -9.29 -10.85 7.78
CA ASP A 97 -10.45 -10.04 7.41
C ASP A 97 -11.35 -10.74 6.39
N ASP A 98 -10.79 -11.62 5.60
CA ASP A 98 -11.50 -12.50 4.68
C ASP A 98 -10.66 -13.74 4.35
N TYR A 99 -11.28 -14.72 3.72
CA TYR A 99 -10.73 -16.05 3.48
C TYR A 99 -11.14 -16.53 2.09
N LEU A 100 -10.19 -16.87 1.24
CA LEU A 100 -10.42 -17.36 -0.11
C LEU A 100 -9.76 -18.74 -0.32
N ILE A 101 -10.55 -19.71 -0.73
CA ILE A 101 -10.11 -21.12 -0.88
C ILE A 101 -9.56 -21.33 -2.29
N LYS A 102 -8.41 -21.98 -2.40
CA LYS A 102 -7.82 -22.44 -3.66
C LYS A 102 -8.52 -23.72 -4.15
N PRO A 103 -8.76 -23.89 -5.44
CA PRO A 103 -8.59 -22.93 -6.52
C PRO A 103 -9.69 -21.86 -6.49
N PHE A 104 -9.36 -20.64 -6.87
CA PHE A 104 -10.28 -19.52 -6.89
C PHE A 104 -10.33 -18.86 -8.27
N ASP A 105 -11.42 -18.18 -8.54
CA ASP A 105 -11.57 -17.34 -9.72
C ASP A 105 -10.86 -15.99 -9.51
N SER A 106 -10.14 -15.54 -10.52
CA SER A 106 -9.45 -14.25 -10.51
C SER A 106 -10.41 -13.07 -10.26
N ALA A 107 -11.64 -13.14 -10.81
CA ALA A 107 -12.67 -12.14 -10.58
C ALA A 107 -13.14 -12.11 -9.11
N GLU A 108 -13.22 -13.26 -8.44
CA GLU A 108 -13.55 -13.36 -7.02
C GLU A 108 -12.44 -12.75 -6.16
N LEU A 109 -11.19 -13.07 -6.43
CA LEU A 109 -10.03 -12.47 -5.75
C LEU A 109 -10.07 -10.94 -5.83
N LYS A 110 -10.25 -10.39 -7.03
CA LYS A 110 -10.34 -8.95 -7.26
C LYS A 110 -11.51 -8.31 -6.49
N ALA A 111 -12.68 -8.95 -6.49
CA ALA A 111 -13.85 -8.46 -5.79
C ALA A 111 -13.65 -8.42 -4.26
N ARG A 112 -13.01 -9.44 -3.69
CA ARG A 112 -12.70 -9.49 -2.25
C ARG A 112 -11.65 -8.44 -1.85
N ILE A 113 -10.64 -8.24 -2.67
CA ILE A 113 -9.66 -7.15 -2.47
C ILE A 113 -10.35 -5.79 -2.45
N ARG A 114 -11.20 -5.50 -3.45
CA ARG A 114 -11.96 -4.24 -3.48
C ARG A 114 -12.84 -4.06 -2.25
N ALA A 115 -13.49 -5.12 -1.79
CA ALA A 115 -14.35 -5.08 -0.60
C ALA A 115 -13.57 -4.76 0.67
N LEU A 116 -12.40 -5.38 0.85
CA LEU A 116 -11.52 -5.13 2.00
C LEU A 116 -10.94 -3.73 1.99
N LEU A 117 -10.47 -3.26 0.85
CA LEU A 117 -9.95 -1.90 0.69
C LEU A 117 -11.05 -0.86 0.95
N ARG A 118 -12.27 -1.10 0.50
CA ARG A 118 -13.43 -0.23 0.76
C ARG A 118 -13.79 -0.19 2.26
N ARG A 119 -13.75 -1.32 2.97
CA ARG A 119 -14.00 -1.38 4.42
C ARG A 119 -12.93 -0.64 5.21
N SER A 120 -11.67 -0.74 4.81
CA SER A 120 -10.59 0.00 5.45
C SER A 120 -10.64 1.49 5.11
N ALA A 121 -11.07 1.86 3.90
CA ALA A 121 -11.35 3.24 3.50
C ALA A 121 -12.62 3.82 4.16
N GLY A 122 -13.50 2.98 4.67
CA GLY A 122 -14.68 3.40 5.45
C GLY A 122 -14.35 4.02 6.81
N ARG A 123 -13.11 3.93 7.27
CA ARG A 123 -12.51 4.94 8.13
C ARG A 123 -12.10 6.08 7.22
N ALA A 124 -13.04 7.00 6.98
CA ALA A 124 -12.80 8.17 6.15
C ALA A 124 -11.46 8.81 6.57
N GLU A 125 -10.44 8.65 5.73
CA GLU A 125 -9.27 9.49 5.90
C GLU A 125 -9.75 10.92 5.72
N PRO A 126 -9.59 11.77 6.74
CA PRO A 126 -10.05 13.14 6.64
C PRO A 126 -9.32 13.86 5.50
N LEU A 127 -9.98 14.87 4.94
CA LEU A 127 -9.32 15.79 4.01
C LEU A 127 -8.04 16.33 4.65
N ILE A 128 -6.94 16.28 3.92
CA ILE A 128 -5.68 16.85 4.36
C ILE A 128 -5.57 18.25 3.75
N GLN A 129 -5.52 19.26 4.61
CA GLN A 129 -5.38 20.66 4.19
C GLN A 129 -4.06 21.21 4.70
N LEU A 130 -3.27 21.75 3.78
CA LEU A 130 -1.95 22.27 4.10
C LEU A 130 -1.54 23.35 3.08
N ARG A 131 -1.25 24.57 3.54
CA ARG A 131 -0.74 25.69 2.72
C ARG A 131 -1.57 25.95 1.44
N GLY A 132 -2.90 25.91 1.55
CA GLY A 132 -3.81 26.15 0.43
C GLY A 132 -4.07 24.92 -0.45
N VAL A 133 -3.37 23.82 -0.22
CA VAL A 133 -3.59 22.53 -0.89
C VAL A 133 -4.57 21.70 -0.08
N THR A 134 -5.61 21.19 -0.73
CA THR A 134 -6.57 20.25 -0.16
C THR A 134 -6.46 18.93 -0.91
N LEU A 135 -6.18 17.85 -0.18
CA LEU A 135 -6.08 16.50 -0.71
C LEU A 135 -7.19 15.64 -0.13
N ASP A 136 -7.97 15.01 -1.03
CA ASP A 136 -9.01 14.04 -0.69
C ASP A 136 -8.51 12.63 -0.99
N PRO A 137 -8.10 11.85 0.03
CA PRO A 137 -7.58 10.50 -0.18
C PRO A 137 -8.60 9.53 -0.75
N GLN A 138 -9.89 9.69 -0.38
CA GLN A 138 -10.97 8.81 -0.85
C GLN A 138 -11.28 9.00 -2.32
N ARG A 139 -11.39 10.26 -2.75
CA ARG A 139 -11.71 10.61 -4.14
C ARG A 139 -10.48 10.71 -5.03
N GLN A 140 -9.29 10.64 -4.44
CA GLN A 140 -8.00 10.87 -5.11
C GLN A 140 -7.99 12.20 -5.88
N GLN A 141 -8.49 13.23 -5.25
CA GLN A 141 -8.59 14.57 -5.80
C GLN A 141 -7.72 15.56 -5.03
N VAL A 142 -7.21 16.52 -5.74
CA VAL A 142 -6.41 17.61 -5.17
C VAL A 142 -6.93 18.94 -5.69
N SER A 143 -7.01 19.93 -4.82
CA SER A 143 -7.25 21.32 -5.17
C SER A 143 -6.19 22.23 -4.56
N PHE A 144 -5.94 23.34 -5.23
CA PHE A 144 -5.08 24.40 -4.74
C PHE A 144 -5.84 25.73 -4.81
N GLU A 145 -5.95 26.41 -3.68
CA GLU A 145 -6.73 27.64 -3.56
C GLU A 145 -8.14 27.54 -4.17
N GLY A 146 -8.82 26.41 -3.93
CA GLY A 146 -10.16 26.11 -4.40
C GLY A 146 -10.28 25.67 -5.86
N ARG A 147 -9.17 25.59 -6.59
CA ARG A 147 -9.16 25.12 -7.98
C ARG A 147 -8.68 23.68 -8.08
N ASN A 148 -9.42 22.86 -8.79
CA ASN A 148 -9.02 21.46 -9.02
C ASN A 148 -7.70 21.39 -9.81
N VAL A 149 -6.81 20.52 -9.37
CA VAL A 149 -5.51 20.26 -9.99
C VAL A 149 -5.44 18.82 -10.44
N ASN A 150 -5.20 18.59 -11.72
CA ASN A 150 -5.04 17.25 -12.27
C ASN A 150 -3.63 16.74 -12.00
N LEU A 151 -3.54 15.73 -11.15
CA LEU A 151 -2.30 15.00 -10.89
C LEU A 151 -2.31 13.64 -11.56
N SER A 152 -1.15 13.20 -12.02
CA SER A 152 -0.95 11.80 -12.35
C SER A 152 -1.07 10.97 -11.08
N ARG A 153 -1.27 9.66 -11.24
CA ARG A 153 -1.35 8.74 -10.11
C ARG A 153 -0.10 8.81 -9.22
N LYS A 154 1.08 8.79 -9.81
CA LYS A 154 2.36 8.85 -9.06
C LYS A 154 2.56 10.20 -8.37
N GLU A 155 2.18 11.28 -9.00
CA GLU A 155 2.18 12.61 -8.38
C GLU A 155 1.23 12.67 -7.17
N PHE A 156 0.05 12.09 -7.28
CA PHE A 156 -0.91 12.03 -6.17
C PHE A 156 -0.37 11.23 -4.99
N ILE A 157 0.21 10.03 -5.22
CA ILE A 157 0.82 9.24 -4.14
C ILE A 157 1.90 10.02 -3.42
N LEU A 158 2.79 10.62 -4.18
CA LEU A 158 3.92 11.37 -3.66
C LEU A 158 3.45 12.55 -2.80
N LEU A 159 2.47 13.30 -3.29
CA LEU A 159 1.88 14.40 -2.54
C LEU A 159 1.18 13.91 -1.26
N HIS A 160 0.43 12.81 -1.34
CA HIS A 160 -0.26 12.23 -0.19
C HIS A 160 0.74 11.79 0.89
N GLU A 161 1.81 11.09 0.52
CA GLU A 161 2.87 10.69 1.46
C GLU A 161 3.47 11.89 2.20
N LEU A 162 3.78 12.95 1.46
CA LEU A 162 4.39 14.16 2.03
C LEU A 162 3.40 14.95 2.90
N MET A 163 2.16 15.13 2.46
CA MET A 163 1.13 15.87 3.19
C MET A 163 0.63 15.14 4.45
N ALA A 164 0.65 13.81 4.45
CA ALA A 164 0.25 13.02 5.61
C ALA A 164 1.23 13.15 6.79
N GLN A 165 2.45 13.56 6.53
CA GLN A 165 3.50 13.71 7.54
C GLN A 165 4.21 15.08 7.39
N PRO A 166 3.48 16.18 7.64
CA PRO A 166 4.08 17.50 7.55
C PRO A 166 5.21 17.66 8.56
N ASP A 167 6.18 18.49 8.23
CA ASP A 167 7.37 18.78 9.03
C ASP A 167 8.31 17.57 9.24
N ARG A 168 8.06 16.45 8.53
CA ARG A 168 8.95 15.29 8.53
C ARG A 168 9.65 15.13 7.20
N VAL A 169 10.94 14.84 7.28
CA VAL A 169 11.73 14.48 6.10
C VAL A 169 11.41 13.04 5.72
N LEU A 170 10.91 12.84 4.51
CA LEU A 170 10.75 11.51 3.92
C LEU A 170 11.95 11.22 3.04
N THR A 171 12.60 10.09 3.27
CA THR A 171 13.78 9.71 2.51
C THR A 171 13.41 9.38 1.07
N ARG A 172 14.39 9.52 0.18
CA ARG A 172 14.25 9.13 -1.21
C ARG A 172 13.76 7.68 -1.35
N ASP A 173 14.40 6.75 -0.64
CA ASP A 173 14.04 5.33 -0.68
C ASP A 173 12.60 5.08 -0.26
N ARG A 174 12.13 5.74 0.79
CA ARG A 174 10.74 5.63 1.23
C ARG A 174 9.76 6.11 0.18
N LEU A 175 10.02 7.24 -0.44
CA LEU A 175 9.15 7.78 -1.49
C LEU A 175 9.16 6.91 -2.74
N GLU A 176 10.30 6.39 -3.14
CA GLU A 176 10.43 5.46 -4.26
C GLU A 176 9.68 4.14 -3.99
N GLN A 177 9.77 3.58 -2.78
CA GLN A 177 9.00 2.40 -2.38
C GLN A 177 7.49 2.63 -2.46
N ALA A 178 7.01 3.77 -2.03
CA ALA A 178 5.60 4.12 -2.13
C ALA A 178 5.12 4.22 -3.59
N LEU A 179 5.99 4.66 -4.50
CA LEU A 179 5.66 4.83 -5.92
C LEU A 179 5.76 3.54 -6.73
N TYR A 180 6.77 2.71 -6.47
CA TYR A 180 7.18 1.63 -7.37
C TYR A 180 7.17 0.24 -6.74
N GLY A 181 7.14 0.13 -5.41
CA GLY A 181 7.40 -1.12 -4.70
C GLY A 181 8.87 -1.55 -4.76
N TRP A 182 9.15 -2.83 -4.45
CA TRP A 182 10.53 -3.33 -4.36
C TRP A 182 11.10 -3.84 -5.68
N ASN A 183 10.25 -4.26 -6.62
CA ASN A 183 10.63 -5.02 -7.80
C ASN A 183 10.62 -4.21 -9.11
N GLU A 184 10.25 -2.94 -9.06
CA GLU A 184 10.32 -2.08 -10.24
C GLU A 184 11.66 -1.35 -10.27
N GLU A 185 12.40 -1.47 -11.37
CA GLU A 185 13.57 -0.64 -11.61
C GLU A 185 13.13 0.81 -11.73
N VAL A 186 13.69 1.65 -10.88
CA VAL A 186 13.45 3.08 -10.87
C VAL A 186 14.57 3.76 -11.61
N ASP A 187 14.25 4.48 -12.69
CA ASP A 187 15.17 5.44 -13.27
C ASP A 187 15.58 6.48 -12.24
N SER A 188 16.86 6.75 -12.13
CA SER A 188 17.47 7.59 -11.09
C SER A 188 16.87 9.00 -10.96
N ASN A 189 16.15 9.48 -11.98
CA ASN A 189 15.58 10.82 -12.04
C ASN A 189 14.05 10.86 -11.96
N THR A 190 13.36 9.73 -11.81
CA THR A 190 11.89 9.69 -11.90
C THR A 190 11.23 10.40 -10.72
N LEU A 191 11.80 10.27 -9.52
CA LEU A 191 11.29 10.95 -8.34
C LEU A 191 11.40 12.48 -8.50
N GLU A 192 12.54 12.98 -8.96
CA GLU A 192 12.76 14.42 -9.21
C GLU A 192 11.81 14.98 -10.24
N VAL A 193 11.50 14.22 -11.28
CA VAL A 193 10.52 14.61 -12.30
C VAL A 193 9.13 14.80 -11.70
N HIS A 194 8.69 13.88 -10.85
CA HIS A 194 7.39 13.99 -10.15
C HIS A 194 7.38 15.16 -9.17
N ILE A 195 8.45 15.39 -8.43
CA ILE A 195 8.60 16.57 -7.55
C ILE A 195 8.52 17.87 -8.37
N HIS A 196 9.21 17.91 -9.49
CA HIS A 196 9.16 19.07 -10.39
C HIS A 196 7.74 19.34 -10.91
N HIS A 197 7.03 18.31 -11.34
CA HIS A 197 5.64 18.43 -11.80
C HIS A 197 4.71 18.92 -10.69
N LEU A 198 4.84 18.42 -9.47
CA LEU A 198 4.06 18.88 -8.32
C LEU A 198 4.31 20.35 -8.02
N ARG A 199 5.57 20.79 -8.03
CA ARG A 199 5.92 22.22 -7.84
C ARG A 199 5.34 23.11 -8.93
N ARG A 200 5.31 22.62 -10.16
CA ARG A 200 4.71 23.37 -11.29
C ARG A 200 3.19 23.44 -11.21
N LYS A 201 2.54 22.34 -10.85
CA LYS A 201 1.07 22.24 -10.81
C LYS A 201 0.46 22.92 -9.58
N LEU A 202 1.20 22.97 -8.48
CA LEU A 202 0.80 23.62 -7.22
C LEU A 202 1.57 24.92 -7.04
N PHE A 203 2.66 24.92 -6.28
CA PHE A 203 3.57 26.05 -6.19
C PHE A 203 5.00 25.62 -5.80
N SER A 204 5.98 26.40 -6.20
CA SER A 204 7.40 26.02 -6.13
C SER A 204 7.93 25.80 -4.70
N GLY A 205 7.41 26.53 -3.73
CA GLY A 205 7.83 26.45 -2.33
C GLY A 205 7.13 25.39 -1.49
N LEU A 206 6.23 24.58 -2.09
CA LEU A 206 5.47 23.58 -1.33
C LEU A 206 6.37 22.47 -0.80
N ILE A 207 7.21 21.90 -1.65
CA ILE A 207 8.06 20.77 -1.32
C ILE A 207 9.50 21.26 -1.16
N ARG A 208 10.04 21.08 0.03
CA ARG A 208 11.44 21.42 0.33
C ARG A 208 12.33 20.21 0.06
N THR A 209 13.44 20.44 -0.62
CA THR A 209 14.50 19.44 -0.82
C THR A 209 15.53 19.56 0.30
N LEU A 210 15.81 18.43 0.98
CA LEU A 210 16.95 18.30 1.85
C LEU A 210 18.00 17.47 1.12
N ARG A 211 19.03 18.14 0.61
CA ARG A 211 20.07 17.51 -0.22
C ARG A 211 20.69 16.30 0.47
N GLY A 212 20.74 15.17 -0.25
CA GLY A 212 21.30 13.92 0.24
C GLY A 212 20.45 13.17 1.26
N VAL A 213 19.26 13.70 1.62
CA VAL A 213 18.36 13.08 2.62
C VAL A 213 17.00 12.76 2.01
N GLY A 214 16.27 13.75 1.51
CA GLY A 214 14.92 13.55 0.98
C GLY A 214 14.14 14.84 0.78
N TYR A 215 12.83 14.74 0.99
CA TYR A 215 11.86 15.81 0.75
C TYR A 215 10.93 16.00 1.94
N MET A 216 10.38 17.18 2.06
CA MET A 216 9.48 17.54 3.15
C MET A 216 8.49 18.62 2.70
N ILE A 217 7.27 18.58 3.25
CA ILE A 217 6.35 19.71 3.23
C ILE A 217 6.29 20.30 4.64
N GLU A 218 6.62 21.57 4.77
CA GLU A 218 6.50 22.30 6.02
C GLU A 218 5.06 22.81 6.21
N ARG A 219 4.57 22.74 7.42
CA ARG A 219 3.20 23.17 7.77
C ARG A 219 3.06 24.69 7.61
N ASP A 220 4.05 25.40 8.10
CA ASP A 220 4.14 26.85 8.07
C ASP A 220 5.50 27.25 7.46
N ALA A 221 5.50 28.02 6.41
CA ALA A 221 6.72 28.57 5.79
C ALA A 221 6.54 30.03 5.42
#